data_7fe59f0f48a00dd4a0c8929d3e943e92
#
_entry.id   7fe59f0f48a00dd4a0c8929d3e943e92
#
_cell.length_a   1.000
_cell.length_b   1.000
_cell.length_c   1.000
_cell.angle_alpha   90.00
_cell.angle_beta   90.00
_cell.angle_gamma   90.00
#
_symmetry.space_group_name_H-M   'P 1'
#
loop_
_entity.id
_entity.type
_entity.pdbx_description
1 polymer ?
#
loop_
_entity_poly.entity_id
_entity_poly.type
_entity_poly.pdbx_seq_one_letter_code
_entity_poly.pdbx_strand_id
1 'polypeptide(L)'
;MIGISKLYCGQVEPSDALRYGRESGNLPSHLLQFSKDKKPVVVWNMTKRCNLKCVHCYAQAVPVDGADDISTEQAKTMIDDLAAYGAPVMLFSGGEPLVRKDLVELASHATSKGMRAVISTNGTLITKEKARELKGVGLSYVGISLDGMEEVHDRFRGVPGAFRKALEGVANCQAEGLKVGLRFTINKRNVGEIPGIFR
;
A
#
# COMPACT_ATOMS: atom_id res chain seq x y z
N MET A 1 12.24 -5.79 -0.31
CA MET A 1 11.90 -4.56 -1.07
C MET A 1 13.01 -3.55 -0.80
N ILE A 2 13.77 -3.16 -1.82
CA ILE A 2 14.84 -2.17 -1.70
C ILE A 2 14.16 -0.80 -1.72
N GLY A 3 14.42 0.04 -0.71
CA GLY A 3 13.92 1.42 -0.69
C GLY A 3 14.60 2.24 -1.79
N ILE A 4 13.83 2.80 -2.73
CA ILE A 4 14.36 3.62 -3.84
C ILE A 4 15.11 4.85 -3.32
N SER A 5 14.65 5.44 -2.23
CA SER A 5 15.34 6.53 -1.52
C SER A 5 16.77 6.15 -1.12
N LYS A 6 17.02 4.90 -0.72
CA LYS A 6 18.35 4.42 -0.38
C LYS A 6 19.27 4.31 -1.61
N LEU A 7 18.70 3.87 -2.74
CA LEU A 7 19.46 3.76 -4.00
C LEU A 7 19.81 5.14 -4.60
N TYR A 8 18.97 6.14 -4.38
CA TYR A 8 19.10 7.44 -5.04
C TYR A 8 19.76 8.52 -4.15
N CYS A 9 19.47 8.54 -2.86
CA CYS A 9 19.94 9.60 -1.96
C CYS A 9 21.10 9.17 -1.05
N GLY A 10 21.48 7.89 -1.05
CA GLY A 10 22.53 7.38 -0.16
C GLY A 10 22.21 7.49 1.33
N GLN A 11 21.02 7.97 1.69
CA GLN A 11 20.61 8.14 3.08
C GLN A 11 19.95 6.88 3.62
N VAL A 12 20.40 6.45 4.79
CA VAL A 12 19.88 5.30 5.52
C VAL A 12 18.88 5.81 6.56
N GLU A 13 17.61 5.43 6.44
CA GLU A 13 16.65 5.67 7.52
C GLU A 13 16.96 4.78 8.74
N PRO A 14 16.69 5.25 9.99
CA PRO A 14 16.89 4.42 11.20
C PRO A 14 16.19 3.05 11.14
N SER A 15 15.06 2.97 10.43
CA SER A 15 14.33 1.72 10.18
C SER A 15 15.06 0.74 9.24
N ASP A 16 16.02 1.20 8.46
CA ASP A 16 16.77 0.34 7.54
C ASP A 16 17.76 -0.57 8.32
N ALA A 17 18.30 -0.11 9.44
CA ALA A 17 19.13 -0.93 10.32
C ALA A 17 18.35 -2.13 10.90
N LEU A 18 17.02 -1.97 11.10
CA LEU A 18 16.13 -3.06 11.54
C LEU A 18 15.76 -4.01 10.40
N ARG A 19 15.78 -3.55 9.14
CA ARG A 19 15.39 -4.33 7.96
C ARG A 19 16.55 -5.09 7.33
N TYR A 20 17.73 -4.48 7.27
CA TYR A 20 18.84 -4.97 6.44
C TYR A 20 20.10 -5.28 7.25
N GLY A 21 20.10 -4.99 8.57
CA GLY A 21 21.31 -5.07 9.39
C GLY A 21 22.33 -3.96 9.03
N ARG A 22 23.32 -3.74 9.90
CA ARG A 22 24.38 -2.75 9.66
C ARG A 22 25.33 -3.12 8.53
N GLU A 23 25.43 -4.42 8.20
CA GLU A 23 26.32 -4.94 7.14
C GLU A 23 25.70 -6.18 6.50
N SER A 24 24.74 -5.97 5.58
CA SER A 24 24.03 -7.09 4.94
C SER A 24 24.91 -8.02 4.09
N GLY A 25 26.11 -7.58 3.71
CA GLY A 25 27.06 -8.40 2.92
C GLY A 25 27.84 -9.44 3.74
N ASN A 26 27.92 -9.28 5.06
CA ASN A 26 28.71 -10.14 5.96
C ASN A 26 27.86 -10.90 6.98
N LEU A 27 26.52 -10.85 6.86
CA LEU A 27 25.66 -11.60 7.77
C LEU A 27 25.69 -13.08 7.44
N PRO A 28 25.89 -13.96 8.44
CA PRO A 28 25.76 -15.41 8.27
C PRO A 28 24.39 -15.74 7.66
N SER A 29 24.36 -16.74 6.77
CA SER A 29 23.15 -17.13 6.03
C SER A 29 21.94 -17.44 6.92
N HIS A 30 22.16 -17.86 8.17
CA HIS A 30 21.08 -18.10 9.14
C HIS A 30 20.40 -16.82 9.66
N LEU A 31 21.07 -15.65 9.57
CA LEU A 31 20.48 -14.35 9.91
C LEU A 31 19.75 -13.73 8.73
N LEU A 32 19.97 -14.23 7.52
CA LEU A 32 19.22 -13.88 6.32
C LEU A 32 17.94 -14.71 6.18
N GLN A 33 17.82 -15.81 6.92
CA GLN A 33 16.59 -16.60 6.98
C GLN A 33 15.54 -15.83 7.79
N PHE A 34 14.29 -15.85 7.32
CA PHE A 34 13.15 -15.44 8.15
C PHE A 34 13.24 -16.24 9.45
N SER A 35 13.55 -15.58 10.56
CA SER A 35 13.70 -16.27 11.83
C SER A 35 12.40 -16.97 12.17
N LYS A 36 12.48 -18.16 12.78
CA LYS A 36 11.31 -18.92 13.25
C LYS A 36 10.40 -18.09 14.16
N ASP A 37 10.94 -17.03 14.75
CA ASP A 37 10.25 -16.13 15.69
C ASP A 37 9.59 -14.91 15.04
N LYS A 38 9.84 -14.65 13.74
CA LYS A 38 9.22 -13.52 13.03
C LYS A 38 7.99 -13.99 12.28
N LYS A 39 6.85 -13.44 12.67
CA LYS A 39 5.59 -13.69 11.99
C LYS A 39 5.53 -12.92 10.65
N PRO A 40 4.87 -13.48 9.63
CA PRO A 40 4.79 -12.83 8.30
C PRO A 40 3.95 -11.57 8.32
N VAL A 41 4.27 -10.65 7.42
CA VAL A 41 3.39 -9.55 7.03
C VAL A 41 2.27 -10.13 6.15
N VAL A 42 1.03 -9.84 6.49
CA VAL A 42 -0.12 -10.28 5.71
C VAL A 42 -0.48 -9.22 4.67
N VAL A 43 -0.59 -9.64 3.41
CA VAL A 43 -1.15 -8.83 2.32
C VAL A 43 -2.50 -9.42 1.95
N TRP A 44 -3.56 -8.66 2.18
CA TRP A 44 -4.91 -9.09 1.85
C TRP A 44 -5.45 -8.32 0.65
N ASN A 45 -5.64 -9.05 -0.46
CA ASN A 45 -6.38 -8.54 -1.61
C ASN A 45 -7.88 -8.63 -1.30
N MET A 46 -8.40 -7.62 -0.58
CA MET A 46 -9.71 -7.63 0.04
C MET A 46 -10.88 -7.52 -0.96
N THR A 47 -10.59 -7.12 -2.18
CA THR A 47 -11.56 -7.04 -3.28
C THR A 47 -10.87 -7.14 -4.62
N LYS A 48 -11.56 -7.67 -5.63
CA LYS A 48 -11.16 -7.55 -7.05
C LYS A 48 -11.72 -6.29 -7.71
N ARG A 49 -12.65 -5.58 -7.07
CA ARG A 49 -13.27 -4.36 -7.60
C ARG A 49 -12.27 -3.22 -7.66
N CYS A 50 -12.29 -2.46 -8.76
CA CYS A 50 -11.43 -1.30 -8.93
C CYS A 50 -12.11 -0.25 -9.79
N ASN A 51 -11.83 1.02 -9.50
CA ASN A 51 -12.28 2.16 -10.27
C ASN A 51 -11.32 2.53 -11.42
N LEU A 52 -10.18 1.83 -11.57
CA LEU A 52 -9.21 2.00 -12.65
C LEU A 52 -9.11 0.74 -13.52
N LYS A 53 -8.46 0.87 -14.71
CA LYS A 53 -8.29 -0.19 -15.71
C LYS A 53 -6.82 -0.34 -16.09
N CYS A 54 -5.95 -0.55 -15.10
CA CYS A 54 -4.50 -0.58 -15.29
C CYS A 54 -4.05 -1.65 -16.29
N VAL A 55 -3.21 -1.27 -17.26
CA VAL A 55 -2.70 -2.18 -18.30
C VAL A 55 -1.77 -3.28 -17.75
N HIS A 56 -1.23 -3.09 -16.55
CA HIS A 56 -0.31 -4.03 -15.87
C HIS A 56 -0.92 -4.63 -14.59
N CYS A 57 -2.26 -4.69 -14.50
CA CYS A 57 -2.94 -5.14 -13.30
C CYS A 57 -2.68 -6.62 -13.01
N TYR A 58 -1.91 -6.91 -11.94
CA TYR A 58 -1.66 -8.28 -11.50
C TYR A 58 -2.88 -8.92 -10.82
N ALA A 59 -3.77 -8.10 -10.24
CA ALA A 59 -4.95 -8.55 -9.51
C ALA A 59 -6.12 -8.90 -10.45
N GLN A 60 -5.97 -8.66 -11.77
CA GLN A 60 -7.05 -8.84 -12.75
C GLN A 60 -8.34 -8.16 -12.27
N ALA A 61 -8.21 -6.88 -11.88
CA ALA A 61 -9.31 -6.13 -11.31
C ALA A 61 -10.51 -6.06 -12.25
N VAL A 62 -11.70 -6.16 -11.67
CA VAL A 62 -13.00 -6.06 -12.36
C VAL A 62 -13.68 -4.73 -12.03
N PRO A 63 -14.66 -4.28 -12.83
CA PRO A 63 -15.49 -3.13 -12.49
C PRO A 63 -16.15 -3.28 -11.11
N VAL A 64 -16.52 -2.13 -10.51
CA VAL A 64 -17.01 -2.08 -9.12
C VAL A 64 -18.19 -3.03 -8.84
N ASP A 65 -19.00 -3.35 -9.84
CA ASP A 65 -20.22 -4.19 -9.68
C ASP A 65 -19.97 -5.69 -9.85
N GLY A 66 -18.74 -6.14 -10.03
CA GLY A 66 -18.43 -7.46 -10.59
C GLY A 66 -17.72 -8.48 -9.68
N ALA A 67 -17.68 -8.33 -8.35
CA ALA A 67 -16.94 -9.27 -7.52
C ALA A 67 -17.66 -9.66 -6.23
N ASP A 68 -17.54 -10.96 -5.89
CA ASP A 68 -17.94 -11.48 -4.59
C ASP A 68 -16.78 -11.30 -3.59
N ASP A 69 -16.94 -10.33 -2.68
CA ASP A 69 -16.03 -10.15 -1.56
C ASP A 69 -16.58 -10.93 -0.34
N ILE A 70 -15.69 -11.39 0.55
CA ILE A 70 -16.13 -11.92 1.84
C ILE A 70 -16.86 -10.85 2.64
N SER A 71 -17.82 -11.25 3.47
CA SER A 71 -18.58 -10.32 4.30
C SER A 71 -17.70 -9.61 5.33
N THR A 72 -18.18 -8.50 5.88
CA THR A 72 -17.49 -7.76 6.95
C THR A 72 -17.23 -8.65 8.16
N GLU A 73 -18.19 -9.51 8.55
CA GLU A 73 -18.04 -10.42 9.69
C GLU A 73 -17.00 -11.51 9.43
N GLN A 74 -17.00 -12.11 8.23
CA GLN A 74 -15.96 -13.06 7.83
C GLN A 74 -14.56 -12.40 7.82
N ALA A 75 -14.50 -11.16 7.36
CA ALA A 75 -13.25 -10.39 7.35
C ALA A 75 -12.74 -10.10 8.77
N LYS A 76 -13.62 -9.75 9.71
CA LYS A 76 -13.24 -9.56 11.12
C LYS A 76 -12.76 -10.85 11.77
N THR A 77 -13.44 -11.97 11.52
CA THR A 77 -13.01 -13.29 12.01
C THR A 77 -11.59 -13.62 11.50
N MET A 78 -11.34 -13.40 10.21
CA MET A 78 -9.99 -13.59 9.63
C MET A 78 -8.96 -12.68 10.29
N ILE A 79 -9.29 -11.42 10.54
CA ILE A 79 -8.38 -10.47 11.22
C ILE A 79 -8.10 -10.94 12.65
N ASP A 80 -9.10 -11.44 13.38
CA ASP A 80 -8.95 -11.98 14.73
C ASP A 80 -8.00 -13.18 14.75
N ASP A 81 -8.15 -14.11 13.83
CA ASP A 81 -7.28 -15.28 13.68
C ASP A 81 -5.83 -14.87 13.36
N LEU A 82 -5.65 -13.90 12.47
CA LEU A 82 -4.32 -13.40 12.13
C LEU A 82 -3.67 -12.65 13.30
N ALA A 83 -4.43 -11.90 14.06
CA ALA A 83 -3.94 -11.24 15.27
C ALA A 83 -3.57 -12.27 16.35
N ALA A 84 -4.38 -13.28 16.58
CA ALA A 84 -4.08 -14.40 17.50
C ALA A 84 -2.84 -15.18 17.06
N TYR A 85 -2.64 -15.36 15.75
CA TYR A 85 -1.40 -15.94 15.21
C TYR A 85 -0.19 -15.06 15.44
N GLY A 86 -0.37 -13.76 15.71
CA GLY A 86 0.69 -12.78 15.95
C GLY A 86 1.21 -12.09 14.69
N ALA A 87 0.41 -12.00 13.62
CA ALA A 87 0.78 -11.25 12.43
C ALA A 87 0.97 -9.76 12.77
N PRO A 88 2.16 -9.16 12.55
CA PRO A 88 2.44 -7.80 13.03
C PRO A 88 1.83 -6.71 12.17
N VAL A 89 1.55 -7.01 10.90
CA VAL A 89 1.10 -6.03 9.90
C VAL A 89 0.04 -6.64 9.01
N MET A 90 -1.04 -5.88 8.82
CA MET A 90 -2.07 -6.12 7.81
C MET A 90 -1.95 -5.04 6.72
N LEU A 91 -1.60 -5.44 5.50
CA LEU A 91 -1.63 -4.59 4.31
C LEU A 91 -2.95 -4.83 3.57
N PHE A 92 -3.84 -3.87 3.62
CA PHE A 92 -5.07 -3.84 2.83
C PHE A 92 -4.73 -3.46 1.37
N SER A 93 -5.05 -4.33 0.44
CA SER A 93 -4.75 -4.24 -0.99
C SER A 93 -5.91 -4.83 -1.81
N GLY A 94 -5.68 -5.11 -3.09
CA GLY A 94 -6.65 -5.75 -3.97
C GLY A 94 -6.72 -5.10 -5.34
N GLY A 95 -7.92 -4.92 -5.87
CA GLY A 95 -8.19 -4.00 -6.96
C GLY A 95 -7.97 -2.57 -6.45
N GLU A 96 -8.99 -2.00 -5.82
CA GLU A 96 -8.85 -0.76 -5.05
C GLU A 96 -9.56 -0.92 -3.70
N PRO A 97 -8.82 -0.96 -2.58
CA PRO A 97 -9.44 -1.20 -1.27
C PRO A 97 -10.44 -0.13 -0.86
N LEU A 98 -10.28 1.12 -1.31
CA LEU A 98 -11.20 2.23 -0.99
C LEU A 98 -12.58 2.12 -1.66
N VAL A 99 -12.79 1.17 -2.60
CA VAL A 99 -14.14 0.89 -3.10
C VAL A 99 -14.97 0.03 -2.14
N ARG A 100 -14.33 -0.66 -1.20
CA ARG A 100 -15.03 -1.37 -0.10
C ARG A 100 -15.51 -0.37 0.95
N LYS A 101 -16.79 -0.40 1.24
CA LYS A 101 -17.42 0.52 2.19
C LYS A 101 -16.95 0.29 3.62
N ASP A 102 -16.61 -0.95 3.96
CA ASP A 102 -16.18 -1.41 5.29
C ASP A 102 -14.66 -1.32 5.54
N LEU A 103 -13.86 -0.81 4.59
CA LEU A 103 -12.41 -0.70 4.77
C LEU A 103 -12.00 0.01 6.06
N VAL A 104 -12.63 1.15 6.38
CA VAL A 104 -12.29 1.94 7.57
C VAL A 104 -12.61 1.15 8.85
N GLU A 105 -13.75 0.45 8.86
CA GLU A 105 -14.15 -0.42 9.97
C GLU A 105 -13.17 -1.58 10.16
N LEU A 106 -12.77 -2.24 9.07
CA LEU A 106 -11.82 -3.35 9.09
C LEU A 106 -10.40 -2.90 9.49
N ALA A 107 -9.98 -1.71 9.05
CA ALA A 107 -8.71 -1.12 9.49
C ALA A 107 -8.73 -0.79 10.99
N SER A 108 -9.84 -0.24 11.49
CA SER A 108 -10.06 0.00 12.92
C SER A 108 -10.02 -1.30 13.72
N HIS A 109 -10.67 -2.35 13.21
CA HIS A 109 -10.66 -3.65 13.85
C HIS A 109 -9.24 -4.23 13.95
N ALA A 110 -8.46 -4.18 12.86
CA ALA A 110 -7.08 -4.65 12.84
C ALA A 110 -6.19 -3.86 13.83
N THR A 111 -6.33 -2.53 13.90
CA THR A 111 -5.56 -1.71 14.83
C THR A 111 -5.95 -1.97 16.29
N SER A 112 -7.23 -2.19 16.58
CA SER A 112 -7.71 -2.54 17.93
C SER A 112 -7.16 -3.89 18.43
N LYS A 113 -6.82 -4.80 17.52
CA LYS A 113 -6.17 -6.09 17.83
C LYS A 113 -4.63 -5.99 17.90
N GLY A 114 -4.07 -4.78 17.86
CA GLY A 114 -2.62 -4.54 17.95
C GLY A 114 -1.86 -4.75 16.64
N MET A 115 -2.53 -5.02 15.52
CA MET A 115 -1.89 -5.13 14.22
C MET A 115 -1.62 -3.73 13.65
N ARG A 116 -0.48 -3.57 12.99
CA ARG A 116 -0.20 -2.36 12.22
C ARG A 116 -0.97 -2.39 10.91
N ALA A 117 -2.01 -1.57 10.77
CA ALA A 117 -2.77 -1.42 9.54
C ALA A 117 -2.07 -0.49 8.56
N VAL A 118 -1.94 -0.93 7.31
CA VAL A 118 -1.38 -0.16 6.19
C VAL A 118 -2.22 -0.42 4.93
N ILE A 119 -2.25 0.53 4.00
CA ILE A 119 -3.03 0.41 2.76
C ILE A 119 -2.15 0.57 1.51
N SER A 120 -2.48 -0.19 0.47
CA SER A 120 -1.95 -0.03 -0.89
C SER A 120 -3.10 0.37 -1.81
N THR A 121 -3.06 1.58 -2.33
CA THR A 121 -4.16 2.19 -3.08
C THR A 121 -3.66 2.89 -4.36
N ASN A 122 -4.55 3.09 -5.31
CA ASN A 122 -4.28 3.98 -6.45
C ASN A 122 -4.37 5.48 -6.06
N GLY A 123 -4.88 5.80 -4.88
CA GLY A 123 -4.95 7.14 -4.31
C GLY A 123 -6.09 8.02 -4.82
N THR A 124 -6.77 7.63 -5.90
CA THR A 124 -7.74 8.50 -6.60
C THR A 124 -9.05 8.73 -5.83
N LEU A 125 -9.31 7.93 -4.79
CA LEU A 125 -10.51 8.02 -3.95
C LEU A 125 -10.23 8.62 -2.56
N ILE A 126 -9.02 9.13 -2.32
CA ILE A 126 -8.67 9.72 -1.03
C ILE A 126 -9.07 11.20 -1.01
N THR A 127 -10.29 11.47 -0.57
CA THR A 127 -10.74 12.84 -0.23
C THR A 127 -10.14 13.28 1.11
N LYS A 128 -10.31 14.56 1.48
CA LYS A 128 -9.92 15.08 2.80
C LYS A 128 -10.61 14.31 3.93
N GLU A 129 -11.91 14.07 3.77
CA GLU A 129 -12.73 13.32 4.74
C GLU A 129 -12.20 11.89 4.87
N LYS A 130 -11.91 11.22 3.74
CA LYS A 130 -11.36 9.86 3.75
C LYS A 130 -9.98 9.79 4.40
N ALA A 131 -9.10 10.76 4.14
CA ALA A 131 -7.79 10.84 4.80
C ALA A 131 -7.94 11.00 6.32
N ARG A 132 -8.88 11.83 6.78
CA ARG A 132 -9.19 12.01 8.20
C ARG A 132 -9.74 10.74 8.84
N GLU A 133 -10.68 10.04 8.17
CA GLU A 133 -11.20 8.75 8.65
C GLU A 133 -10.08 7.73 8.81
N LEU A 134 -9.22 7.58 7.80
CA LEU A 134 -8.08 6.65 7.83
C LEU A 134 -7.08 7.00 8.95
N LYS A 135 -6.84 8.29 9.18
CA LYS A 135 -6.00 8.74 10.31
C LYS A 135 -6.64 8.42 11.64
N GLY A 136 -7.95 8.66 11.77
CA GLY A 136 -8.72 8.44 13.00
C GLY A 136 -8.71 6.98 13.47
N VAL A 137 -8.67 6.03 12.55
CA VAL A 137 -8.60 4.59 12.90
C VAL A 137 -7.16 4.07 13.08
N GLY A 138 -6.16 4.95 13.13
CA GLY A 138 -4.79 4.58 13.41
C GLY A 138 -4.05 3.93 12.24
N LEU A 139 -4.48 4.20 10.97
CA LEU A 139 -3.75 3.71 9.82
C LEU A 139 -2.31 4.26 9.82
N SER A 140 -1.32 3.37 9.74
CA SER A 140 0.09 3.74 9.95
C SER A 140 0.80 4.22 8.69
N TYR A 141 0.30 3.82 7.51
CA TYR A 141 0.97 4.11 6.24
C TYR A 141 0.03 3.94 5.05
N VAL A 142 0.14 4.85 4.09
CA VAL A 142 -0.57 4.83 2.82
C VAL A 142 0.45 4.70 1.68
N GLY A 143 0.44 3.58 0.97
CA GLY A 143 1.21 3.39 -0.26
C GLY A 143 0.38 3.78 -1.46
N ILE A 144 0.70 4.89 -2.12
CA ILE A 144 0.00 5.38 -3.30
C ILE A 144 0.79 5.02 -4.55
N SER A 145 0.10 4.43 -5.52
CA SER A 145 0.71 4.02 -6.79
C SER A 145 0.90 5.22 -7.72
N LEU A 146 2.12 5.36 -8.25
CA LEU A 146 2.45 6.39 -9.24
C LEU A 146 3.42 5.78 -10.26
N ASP A 147 3.03 5.66 -11.54
CA ASP A 147 3.82 4.93 -12.56
C ASP A 147 4.43 5.83 -13.63
N GLY A 148 4.46 7.12 -13.44
CA GLY A 148 5.03 8.12 -14.34
C GLY A 148 4.45 9.49 -14.11
N MET A 149 4.84 10.45 -14.94
CA MET A 149 4.19 11.75 -15.03
C MET A 149 2.78 11.59 -15.65
N GLU A 150 2.00 12.67 -15.69
CA GLU A 150 0.56 12.66 -15.97
C GLU A 150 0.17 11.77 -17.17
N GLU A 151 0.77 12.01 -18.33
CA GLU A 151 0.41 11.27 -19.55
C GLU A 151 0.71 9.78 -19.45
N VAL A 152 1.89 9.43 -18.95
CA VAL A 152 2.31 8.03 -18.80
C VAL A 152 1.49 7.35 -17.72
N HIS A 153 1.28 8.01 -16.57
CA HIS A 153 0.49 7.46 -15.48
C HIS A 153 -0.95 7.19 -15.92
N ASP A 154 -1.63 8.16 -16.53
CA ASP A 154 -3.03 8.02 -16.96
C ASP A 154 -3.19 6.89 -17.97
N ARG A 155 -2.25 6.78 -18.93
CA ARG A 155 -2.22 5.66 -19.88
C ARG A 155 -2.03 4.31 -19.19
N PHE A 156 -1.13 4.21 -18.19
CA PHE A 156 -0.93 2.97 -17.41
C PHE A 156 -2.14 2.60 -16.57
N ARG A 157 -2.80 3.60 -15.99
CA ARG A 157 -3.98 3.42 -15.14
C ARG A 157 -5.28 3.27 -15.92
N GLY A 158 -5.24 3.56 -17.23
CA GLY A 158 -6.36 3.40 -18.15
C GLY A 158 -7.53 4.36 -17.89
N VAL A 159 -7.29 5.45 -17.17
CA VAL A 159 -8.29 6.48 -16.85
C VAL A 159 -7.64 7.86 -16.86
N PRO A 160 -8.09 8.79 -17.74
CA PRO A 160 -7.63 10.17 -17.74
C PRO A 160 -7.87 10.87 -16.40
N GLY A 161 -6.89 11.66 -15.95
CA GLY A 161 -6.94 12.39 -14.68
C GLY A 161 -6.61 11.55 -13.44
N ALA A 162 -6.23 10.27 -13.60
CA ALA A 162 -5.83 9.42 -12.48
C ALA A 162 -4.60 9.99 -11.76
N PHE A 163 -3.65 10.56 -12.50
CA PHE A 163 -2.46 11.20 -11.95
C PHE A 163 -2.80 12.34 -10.98
N ARG A 164 -3.60 13.29 -11.44
CA ARG A 164 -4.00 14.45 -10.62
C ARG A 164 -4.75 14.04 -9.38
N LYS A 165 -5.68 13.09 -9.50
CA LYS A 165 -6.42 12.54 -8.36
C LYS A 165 -5.50 11.80 -7.38
N ALA A 166 -4.50 11.06 -7.86
CA ALA A 166 -3.53 10.40 -6.99
C ALA A 166 -2.69 11.42 -6.22
N LEU A 167 -2.22 12.49 -6.87
CA LEU A 167 -1.49 13.58 -6.20
C LEU A 167 -2.37 14.34 -5.19
N GLU A 168 -3.64 14.57 -5.51
CA GLU A 168 -4.61 15.14 -4.56
C GLU A 168 -4.76 14.21 -3.33
N GLY A 169 -4.85 12.91 -3.55
CA GLY A 169 -4.85 11.91 -2.47
C GLY A 169 -3.58 11.95 -1.61
N VAL A 170 -2.41 12.15 -2.22
CA VAL A 170 -1.14 12.35 -1.48
C VAL A 170 -1.23 13.60 -0.60
N ALA A 171 -1.66 14.75 -1.17
CA ALA A 171 -1.78 16.00 -0.44
C ALA A 171 -2.80 15.90 0.72
N ASN A 172 -3.94 15.25 0.50
CA ASN A 172 -4.94 15.03 1.54
C ASN A 172 -4.40 14.17 2.69
N CYS A 173 -3.66 13.11 2.38
CA CYS A 173 -3.01 12.28 3.40
C CYS A 173 -1.96 13.06 4.21
N GLN A 174 -1.13 13.87 3.53
CA GLN A 174 -0.10 14.68 4.19
C GLN A 174 -0.73 15.74 5.10
N ALA A 175 -1.81 16.39 4.66
CA ALA A 175 -2.53 17.39 5.45
C ALA A 175 -3.09 16.82 6.78
N GLU A 176 -3.49 15.55 6.79
CA GLU A 176 -3.95 14.85 8.00
C GLU A 176 -2.80 14.14 8.75
N GLY A 177 -1.54 14.36 8.34
CA GLY A 177 -0.36 13.76 9.00
C GLY A 177 -0.28 12.25 8.86
N LEU A 178 -0.83 11.67 7.78
CA LEU A 178 -0.61 10.28 7.41
C LEU A 178 0.76 10.12 6.75
N LYS A 179 1.47 9.04 7.09
CA LYS A 179 2.71 8.69 6.39
C LYS A 179 2.38 8.13 5.01
N VAL A 180 2.85 8.82 3.96
CA VAL A 180 2.65 8.42 2.57
C VAL A 180 3.96 7.92 1.96
N GLY A 181 3.88 6.91 1.11
CA GLY A 181 4.96 6.50 0.23
C GLY A 181 4.46 6.24 -1.18
N LEU A 182 5.20 6.69 -2.16
CA LEU A 182 4.91 6.42 -3.56
C LEU A 182 5.39 5.02 -3.94
N ARG A 183 4.58 4.32 -4.74
CA ARG A 183 4.90 3.00 -5.27
C ARG A 183 4.97 3.08 -6.79
N PHE A 184 6.15 2.83 -7.33
CA PHE A 184 6.44 2.87 -8.75
C PHE A 184 6.81 1.48 -9.25
N THR A 185 6.04 0.95 -10.19
CA THR A 185 6.34 -0.33 -10.82
C THR A 185 7.19 -0.12 -12.06
N ILE A 186 8.51 -0.23 -11.90
CA ILE A 186 9.47 0.02 -12.98
C ILE A 186 9.34 -1.05 -14.08
N ASN A 187 9.20 -0.60 -15.32
CA ASN A 187 9.22 -1.44 -16.51
C ASN A 187 9.77 -0.66 -17.72
N LYS A 188 9.97 -1.35 -18.86
CA LYS A 188 10.55 -0.75 -20.07
C LYS A 188 9.80 0.47 -20.62
N ARG A 189 8.51 0.62 -20.29
CA ARG A 189 7.66 1.69 -20.84
C ARG A 189 7.65 2.94 -19.96
N ASN A 190 8.14 2.86 -18.73
CA ASN A 190 8.09 3.98 -17.78
C ASN A 190 9.40 4.26 -17.05
N VAL A 191 10.47 3.51 -17.33
CA VAL A 191 11.77 3.73 -16.68
C VAL A 191 12.30 5.16 -16.90
N GLY A 192 11.98 5.79 -18.04
CA GLY A 192 12.34 7.16 -18.35
C GLY A 192 11.63 8.22 -17.51
N GLU A 193 10.54 7.86 -16.82
CA GLU A 193 9.76 8.77 -15.98
C GLU A 193 10.39 9.02 -14.59
N ILE A 194 11.33 8.14 -14.18
CA ILE A 194 11.96 8.22 -12.85
C ILE A 194 12.54 9.61 -12.54
N PRO A 195 13.32 10.26 -13.43
CA PRO A 195 13.85 11.59 -13.12
C PRO A 195 12.77 12.66 -12.93
N GLY A 196 11.63 12.55 -13.61
CA GLY A 196 10.49 13.47 -13.46
C GLY A 196 9.78 13.33 -12.11
N ILE A 197 9.69 12.12 -11.58
CA ILE A 197 9.03 11.84 -10.29
C ILE A 197 9.84 12.38 -9.10
N PHE A 198 11.18 12.49 -9.24
CA PHE A 198 12.07 12.95 -8.16
C PHE A 198 12.42 14.44 -8.24
N ARG A 199 11.81 15.21 -9.11
CA ARG A 199 11.95 16.68 -9.20
C ARG A 199 10.79 17.38 -8.55
#